data_4d68efd9718378cee47e1798d102cefc
#
_entry.id   4d68efd9718378cee47e1798d102cefc
#
_cell.length_a   1.000
_cell.length_b   1.000
_cell.length_c   1.000
_cell.angle_alpha   90.00
_cell.angle_beta   90.00
_cell.angle_gamma   90.00
#
_symmetry.space_group_name_H-M   'P 1'
#
loop_
_entity.id
_entity.type
_entity.pdbx_description
1 polymer ?
#
loop_
_entity_poly.entity_id
_entity_poly.type
_entity_poly.pdbx_seq_one_letter_code
_entity_poly.pdbx_strand_id
1 'polypeptide(L)'
;MKEEAKGKGDVLRKLFFSCLYLSTFTFGGGYVIVTLMKKKFVDDYHWIDENEMLDLVAIAQSSPGPIAVNGAIVVGYKLAGILGAMTAILGTIIPPFLIISVISVGYHSFRDSYIISQILEGMQAGVGAVIASVVYELGAGIVQEKDRISLLIMAGAFAGSCIFNINVVYIIIACGMIGVIRTFLSKKGGEK
;
A
#
# COMPACT_ATOMS: atom_id res chain seq x y z
N MET A 1 -29.41 -11.17 -10.73
CA MET A 1 -29.34 -11.65 -12.10
C MET A 1 -29.91 -10.61 -13.05
N LYS A 2 -29.16 -9.50 -13.31
CA LYS A 2 -29.43 -8.50 -14.38
C LYS A 2 -28.31 -7.46 -14.35
N GLU A 3 -27.12 -7.78 -14.87
CA GLU A 3 -26.10 -6.78 -15.29
C GLU A 3 -25.02 -7.39 -16.20
N GLU A 4 -25.38 -8.36 -17.00
CA GLU A 4 -24.47 -9.02 -17.95
C GLU A 4 -24.33 -8.29 -19.31
N ALA A 5 -24.60 -6.99 -19.38
CA ALA A 5 -24.50 -6.27 -20.65
C ALA A 5 -23.82 -4.89 -20.54
N LYS A 6 -22.95 -4.68 -19.56
CA LYS A 6 -22.03 -3.53 -19.64
C LYS A 6 -20.83 -3.94 -20.47
N GLY A 7 -20.70 -3.39 -21.68
CA GLY A 7 -19.58 -3.70 -22.57
C GLY A 7 -18.25 -3.53 -21.84
N LYS A 8 -17.29 -4.44 -22.09
CA LYS A 8 -15.95 -4.46 -21.47
C LYS A 8 -15.28 -3.08 -21.42
N GLY A 9 -15.59 -2.22 -22.40
CA GLY A 9 -15.14 -0.83 -22.45
C GLY A 9 -15.72 0.08 -21.36
N ASP A 10 -17.00 -0.13 -20.97
CA ASP A 10 -17.61 0.68 -19.89
C ASP A 10 -17.03 0.32 -18.54
N VAL A 11 -16.74 -0.96 -18.30
CA VAL A 11 -16.04 -1.42 -17.08
C VAL A 11 -14.64 -0.81 -17.00
N LEU A 12 -13.86 -0.86 -18.09
CA LEU A 12 -12.51 -0.28 -18.14
C LEU A 12 -12.53 1.23 -17.89
N ARG A 13 -13.48 1.94 -18.51
CA ARG A 13 -13.64 3.38 -18.32
C ARG A 13 -13.96 3.73 -16.86
N LYS A 14 -14.92 3.05 -16.26
CA LYS A 14 -15.30 3.25 -14.86
C LYS A 14 -14.16 2.89 -13.91
N LEU A 15 -13.45 1.80 -14.16
CA LEU A 15 -12.28 1.38 -13.42
C LEU A 15 -11.20 2.46 -13.48
N PHE A 16 -10.87 2.99 -14.67
CA PHE A 16 -9.90 4.06 -14.84
C PHE A 16 -10.21 5.29 -14.00
N PHE A 17 -11.43 5.82 -14.14
CA PHE A 17 -11.85 7.02 -13.40
C PHE A 17 -11.95 6.77 -11.89
N SER A 18 -12.35 5.57 -11.48
CA SER A 18 -12.35 5.21 -10.06
C SER A 18 -10.95 5.16 -9.47
N CYS A 19 -10.00 4.52 -10.15
CA CYS A 19 -8.60 4.49 -9.70
C CYS A 19 -7.98 5.89 -9.69
N LEU A 20 -8.27 6.71 -10.69
CA LEU A 20 -7.83 8.09 -10.76
C LEU A 20 -8.38 8.92 -9.59
N TYR A 21 -9.69 8.81 -9.31
CA TYR A 21 -10.32 9.49 -8.18
C TYR A 21 -9.72 9.02 -6.84
N LEU A 22 -9.62 7.71 -6.64
CA LEU A 22 -9.07 7.12 -5.43
C LEU A 22 -7.62 7.59 -5.20
N SER A 23 -6.78 7.59 -6.24
CA SER A 23 -5.39 8.03 -6.15
C SER A 23 -5.25 9.53 -5.86
N THR A 24 -6.16 10.35 -6.40
CA THR A 24 -6.14 11.81 -6.19
C THR A 24 -6.54 12.20 -4.77
N PHE A 25 -7.53 11.53 -4.21
CA PHE A 25 -8.16 11.94 -2.94
C PHE A 25 -7.81 11.06 -1.74
N THR A 26 -6.91 10.09 -1.91
CA THR A 26 -6.46 9.27 -0.78
C THR A 26 -5.26 9.91 -0.10
N PHE A 27 -5.47 10.39 1.11
CA PHE A 27 -4.43 10.85 2.02
C PHE A 27 -4.41 9.97 3.26
N GLY A 28 -3.26 9.70 3.82
CA GLY A 28 -3.13 9.00 5.11
C GLY A 28 -2.76 7.53 5.09
N GLY A 29 -2.35 6.98 3.93
CA GLY A 29 -1.71 5.65 3.88
C GLY A 29 -2.58 4.51 3.32
N GLY A 30 -1.99 3.31 3.28
CA GLY A 30 -2.51 2.16 2.54
C GLY A 30 -3.88 1.65 3.00
N TYR A 31 -4.21 1.75 4.28
CA TYR A 31 -5.51 1.28 4.80
C TYR A 31 -6.69 2.17 4.36
N VAL A 32 -6.47 3.48 4.24
CA VAL A 32 -7.53 4.39 3.80
C VAL A 32 -7.95 4.07 2.37
N ILE A 33 -7.00 3.78 1.48
CA ILE A 33 -7.34 3.44 0.09
C ILE A 33 -8.07 2.10 0.01
N VAL A 34 -7.73 1.12 0.85
CA VAL A 34 -8.44 -0.17 0.92
C VAL A 34 -9.92 0.05 1.27
N THR A 35 -10.20 0.87 2.27
CA THR A 35 -11.57 1.22 2.67
C THR A 35 -12.33 1.91 1.54
N LEU A 36 -11.68 2.85 0.84
CA LEU A 36 -12.27 3.54 -0.29
C LEU A 36 -12.47 2.62 -1.51
N MET A 37 -11.57 1.68 -1.75
CA MET A 37 -11.73 0.67 -2.80
C MET A 37 -12.90 -0.27 -2.49
N LYS A 38 -13.03 -0.73 -1.22
CA LYS A 38 -14.18 -1.51 -0.77
C LYS A 38 -15.47 -0.74 -1.04
N LYS A 39 -15.57 0.50 -0.55
CA LYS A 39 -16.73 1.34 -0.79
C LYS A 39 -17.07 1.46 -2.28
N LYS A 40 -16.05 1.64 -3.14
CA LYS A 40 -16.26 1.87 -4.57
C LYS A 40 -16.64 0.61 -5.34
N PHE A 41 -15.94 -0.50 -5.12
CA PHE A 41 -16.09 -1.71 -5.93
C PHE A 41 -17.05 -2.73 -5.33
N VAL A 42 -17.22 -2.73 -4.00
CA VAL A 42 -18.19 -3.59 -3.30
C VAL A 42 -19.53 -2.87 -3.14
N ASP A 43 -19.53 -1.70 -2.45
CA ASP A 43 -20.77 -1.05 -2.04
C ASP A 43 -21.45 -0.26 -3.17
N ASP A 44 -20.68 0.55 -3.96
CA ASP A 44 -21.24 1.39 -5.02
C ASP A 44 -21.51 0.61 -6.32
N TYR A 45 -20.54 -0.18 -6.76
CA TYR A 45 -20.62 -0.87 -8.06
C TYR A 45 -21.10 -2.31 -7.97
N HIS A 46 -21.02 -2.96 -6.81
CA HIS A 46 -21.33 -4.37 -6.60
C HIS A 46 -20.61 -5.29 -7.59
N TRP A 47 -19.36 -4.94 -7.93
CA TRP A 47 -18.55 -5.72 -8.88
C TRP A 47 -17.78 -6.85 -8.22
N ILE A 48 -17.52 -6.71 -6.94
CA ILE A 48 -16.73 -7.64 -6.11
C ILE A 48 -17.51 -7.83 -4.82
N ASP A 49 -17.56 -9.04 -4.28
CA ASP A 49 -18.14 -9.28 -2.97
C ASP A 49 -17.16 -8.94 -1.83
N GLU A 50 -17.67 -8.84 -0.60
CA GLU A 50 -16.88 -8.40 0.55
C GLU A 50 -15.74 -9.35 0.89
N ASN A 51 -15.99 -10.68 0.86
CA ASN A 51 -14.97 -11.68 1.17
C ASN A 51 -13.88 -11.68 0.10
N GLU A 52 -14.28 -11.61 -1.16
CA GLU A 52 -13.37 -11.53 -2.28
C GLU A 52 -12.50 -10.27 -2.21
N MET A 53 -13.09 -9.13 -1.82
CA MET A 53 -12.31 -7.89 -1.64
C MET A 53 -11.26 -8.03 -0.52
N LEU A 54 -11.57 -8.73 0.57
CA LEU A 54 -10.60 -9.03 1.62
C LEU A 54 -9.42 -9.87 1.11
N ASP A 55 -9.69 -10.89 0.30
CA ASP A 55 -8.65 -11.72 -0.33
C ASP A 55 -7.76 -10.90 -1.26
N LEU A 56 -8.35 -10.05 -2.10
CA LEU A 56 -7.62 -9.16 -3.00
C LEU A 56 -6.73 -8.17 -2.23
N VAL A 57 -7.21 -7.65 -1.11
CA VAL A 57 -6.43 -6.79 -0.20
C VAL A 57 -5.27 -7.54 0.42
N ALA A 58 -5.47 -8.77 0.88
CA ALA A 58 -4.40 -9.61 1.44
C ALA A 58 -3.29 -9.86 0.40
N ILE A 59 -3.66 -10.14 -0.85
CA ILE A 59 -2.71 -10.28 -1.96
C ILE A 59 -1.95 -8.96 -2.21
N ALA A 60 -2.66 -7.84 -2.24
CA ALA A 60 -2.06 -6.53 -2.47
C ALA A 60 -1.06 -6.15 -1.36
N GLN A 61 -1.37 -6.49 -0.10
CA GLN A 61 -0.49 -6.25 1.05
C GLN A 61 0.73 -7.17 1.08
N SER A 62 0.61 -8.39 0.58
CA SER A 62 1.73 -9.33 0.50
C SER A 62 2.74 -8.99 -0.61
N SER A 63 2.36 -8.13 -1.53
CA SER A 63 3.20 -7.70 -2.65
C SER A 63 4.06 -6.48 -2.26
N PRO A 64 5.35 -6.45 -2.62
CA PRO A 64 6.19 -5.28 -2.35
C PRO A 64 5.72 -4.07 -3.15
N GLY A 65 5.61 -2.90 -2.49
CA GLY A 65 5.23 -1.65 -3.14
C GLY A 65 4.01 -0.97 -2.50
N PRO A 66 3.57 0.16 -3.08
CA PRO A 66 2.42 0.91 -2.55
C PRO A 66 1.13 0.08 -2.62
N ILE A 67 0.45 -0.10 -1.50
CA ILE A 67 -0.81 -0.87 -1.41
C ILE A 67 -1.86 -0.32 -2.39
N ALA A 68 -1.88 0.99 -2.61
CA ALA A 68 -2.76 1.66 -3.56
C ALA A 68 -2.61 1.10 -4.99
N VAL A 69 -1.37 0.98 -5.46
CA VAL A 69 -1.05 0.47 -6.80
C VAL A 69 -1.30 -1.03 -6.86
N ASN A 70 -0.80 -1.78 -5.87
CA ASN A 70 -0.97 -3.23 -5.81
C ASN A 70 -2.46 -3.60 -5.77
N GLY A 71 -3.26 -2.92 -4.93
CA GLY A 71 -4.71 -3.12 -4.85
C GLY A 71 -5.42 -2.81 -6.17
N ALA A 72 -5.06 -1.70 -6.82
CA ALA A 72 -5.62 -1.34 -8.12
C ALA A 72 -5.29 -2.39 -9.19
N ILE A 73 -4.06 -2.94 -9.19
CA ILE A 73 -3.64 -4.02 -10.09
C ILE A 73 -4.52 -5.26 -9.89
N VAL A 74 -4.62 -5.72 -8.65
CA VAL A 74 -5.32 -6.98 -8.33
C VAL A 74 -6.82 -6.86 -8.63
N VAL A 75 -7.46 -5.75 -8.24
CA VAL A 75 -8.86 -5.44 -8.57
C VAL A 75 -9.05 -5.31 -10.08
N GLY A 76 -8.18 -4.57 -10.75
CA GLY A 76 -8.24 -4.40 -12.21
C GLY A 76 -8.11 -5.72 -12.96
N TYR A 77 -7.18 -6.57 -12.53
CA TYR A 77 -7.00 -7.90 -13.09
C TYR A 77 -8.23 -8.79 -12.89
N LYS A 78 -8.82 -8.75 -11.69
CA LYS A 78 -10.05 -9.49 -11.39
C LYS A 78 -11.21 -9.08 -12.30
N LEU A 79 -11.37 -7.78 -12.54
CA LEU A 79 -12.53 -7.24 -13.29
C LEU A 79 -12.41 -7.40 -14.82
N ALA A 80 -11.19 -7.27 -15.37
CA ALA A 80 -11.00 -7.27 -16.82
C ALA A 80 -9.69 -7.90 -17.31
N GLY A 81 -9.05 -8.74 -16.46
CA GLY A 81 -7.78 -9.39 -16.78
C GLY A 81 -6.63 -8.40 -16.95
N ILE A 82 -5.68 -8.71 -17.80
CA ILE A 82 -4.48 -7.88 -18.04
C ILE A 82 -4.85 -6.45 -18.45
N LEU A 83 -5.86 -6.27 -19.31
CA LEU A 83 -6.32 -4.94 -19.73
C LEU A 83 -6.89 -4.13 -18.55
N GLY A 84 -7.59 -4.78 -17.64
CA GLY A 84 -8.07 -4.15 -16.41
C GLY A 84 -6.91 -3.73 -15.50
N ALA A 85 -5.92 -4.59 -15.30
CA ALA A 85 -4.73 -4.27 -14.52
C ALA A 85 -3.98 -3.06 -15.10
N MET A 86 -3.71 -3.05 -16.41
CA MET A 86 -3.04 -1.92 -17.08
C MET A 86 -3.84 -0.62 -16.96
N THR A 87 -5.16 -0.69 -17.12
CA THR A 87 -6.05 0.47 -16.98
C THR A 87 -6.03 1.02 -15.55
N ALA A 88 -6.07 0.14 -14.55
CA ALA A 88 -6.01 0.51 -13.15
C ALA A 88 -4.66 1.14 -12.76
N ILE A 89 -3.54 0.58 -13.24
CA ILE A 89 -2.20 1.16 -13.08
C ILE A 89 -2.15 2.58 -13.61
N LEU A 90 -2.58 2.78 -14.85
CA LEU A 90 -2.58 4.12 -15.47
C LEU A 90 -3.44 5.11 -14.67
N GLY A 91 -4.65 4.71 -14.27
CA GLY A 91 -5.52 5.55 -13.45
C GLY A 91 -4.91 5.92 -12.10
N THR A 92 -4.14 5.02 -11.50
CA THR A 92 -3.52 5.25 -10.18
C THR A 92 -2.25 6.09 -10.26
N ILE A 93 -1.46 5.96 -11.33
CA ILE A 93 -0.15 6.64 -11.46
C ILE A 93 -0.29 8.06 -12.00
N ILE A 94 -1.26 8.32 -12.88
CA ILE A 94 -1.42 9.62 -13.54
C ILE A 94 -1.54 10.79 -12.55
N PRO A 95 -2.40 10.75 -11.51
CA PRO A 95 -2.56 11.89 -10.61
C PRO A 95 -1.27 12.30 -9.88
N PRO A 96 -0.57 11.40 -9.16
CA PRO A 96 0.66 11.79 -8.48
C PRO A 96 1.75 12.21 -9.46
N PHE A 97 1.83 11.58 -10.64
CA PHE A 97 2.78 11.97 -11.68
C PHE A 97 2.53 13.40 -12.18
N LEU A 98 1.27 13.75 -12.48
CA LEU A 98 0.91 15.11 -12.93
C LEU A 98 1.18 16.15 -11.83
N ILE A 99 0.81 15.86 -10.58
CA ILE A 99 1.04 16.78 -9.46
C ILE A 99 2.54 17.07 -9.31
N ILE A 100 3.37 16.02 -9.28
CA ILE A 100 4.82 16.18 -9.15
C ILE A 100 5.41 16.90 -10.37
N SER A 101 4.93 16.60 -11.59
CA SER A 101 5.39 17.25 -12.81
C SER A 101 5.10 18.75 -12.80
N VAL A 102 3.89 19.14 -12.41
CA VAL A 102 3.51 20.57 -12.31
C VAL A 102 4.35 21.29 -11.24
N ILE A 103 4.52 20.66 -10.07
CA ILE A 103 5.37 21.21 -9.00
C ILE A 103 6.80 21.34 -9.48
N SER A 104 7.33 20.37 -10.21
CA SER A 104 8.70 20.35 -10.73
C SER A 104 8.97 21.52 -11.69
N VAL A 105 8.04 21.84 -12.58
CA VAL A 105 8.16 22.99 -13.50
C VAL A 105 8.22 24.31 -12.74
N GLY A 106 7.41 24.46 -11.70
CA GLY A 106 7.38 25.64 -10.84
C GLY A 106 8.50 25.70 -9.79
N TYR A 107 9.21 24.61 -9.56
CA TYR A 107 10.13 24.45 -8.42
C TYR A 107 11.20 25.55 -8.34
N HIS A 108 11.77 25.95 -9.48
CA HIS A 108 12.77 27.03 -9.53
C HIS A 108 12.24 28.37 -9.03
N SER A 109 10.96 28.69 -9.27
CA SER A 109 10.34 29.91 -8.82
C SER A 109 9.94 29.87 -7.33
N PHE A 110 9.77 28.66 -6.79
CA PHE A 110 9.29 28.45 -5.43
C PHE A 110 10.42 28.20 -4.43
N ARG A 111 11.55 27.66 -4.89
CA ARG A 111 12.64 27.21 -4.03
C ARG A 111 13.20 28.30 -3.12
N ASP A 112 13.25 29.54 -3.62
CA ASP A 112 13.83 30.66 -2.88
C ASP A 112 12.80 31.45 -2.08
N SER A 113 11.54 31.01 -2.08
CA SER A 113 10.47 31.65 -1.30
C SER A 113 10.48 31.14 0.14
N TYR A 114 10.66 32.04 1.10
CA TYR A 114 10.61 31.71 2.54
C TYR A 114 9.31 31.02 2.95
N ILE A 115 8.17 31.49 2.43
CA ILE A 115 6.85 30.91 2.77
C ILE A 115 6.76 29.45 2.30
N ILE A 116 7.26 29.15 1.12
CA ILE A 116 7.21 27.79 0.57
C ILE A 116 8.16 26.85 1.33
N SER A 117 9.36 27.33 1.70
CA SER A 117 10.26 26.58 2.56
C SER A 117 9.59 26.19 3.89
N GLN A 118 8.88 27.11 4.53
CA GLN A 118 8.16 26.81 5.78
C GLN A 118 7.01 25.79 5.58
N ILE A 119 6.29 25.89 4.47
CA ILE A 119 5.25 24.90 4.12
C ILE A 119 5.88 23.52 3.92
N LEU A 120 6.98 23.42 3.17
CA LEU A 120 7.67 22.16 2.93
C LEU A 120 8.23 21.55 4.22
N GLU A 121 8.78 22.34 5.13
CA GLU A 121 9.21 21.85 6.45
C GLU A 121 8.02 21.31 7.27
N GLY A 122 6.89 22.00 7.26
CA GLY A 122 5.66 21.52 7.90
C GLY A 122 5.15 20.22 7.28
N MET A 123 5.22 20.09 5.95
CA MET A 123 4.86 18.85 5.26
C MET A 123 5.80 17.70 5.60
N GLN A 124 7.12 17.95 5.71
CA GLN A 124 8.09 16.94 6.13
C GLN A 124 7.82 16.44 7.56
N ALA A 125 7.50 17.37 8.48
CA ALA A 125 7.10 16.99 9.83
C ALA A 125 5.82 16.13 9.83
N GLY A 126 4.84 16.47 9.00
CA GLY A 126 3.62 15.68 8.81
C GLY A 126 3.91 14.27 8.30
N VAL A 127 4.79 14.12 7.30
CA VAL A 127 5.23 12.80 6.79
C VAL A 127 5.93 12.01 7.90
N GLY A 128 6.79 12.66 8.70
CA GLY A 128 7.43 12.03 9.86
C GLY A 128 6.41 11.48 10.87
N ALA A 129 5.36 12.25 11.16
CA ALA A 129 4.29 11.83 12.05
C ALA A 129 3.50 10.61 11.49
N VAL A 130 3.22 10.59 10.19
CA VAL A 130 2.56 9.44 9.53
C VAL A 130 3.45 8.20 9.61
N ILE A 131 4.74 8.32 9.33
CA ILE A 131 5.70 7.21 9.45
C ILE A 131 5.71 6.68 10.89
N ALA A 132 5.78 7.56 11.88
CA ALA A 132 5.76 7.19 13.29
C ALA A 132 4.46 6.45 13.68
N SER A 133 3.31 6.90 13.19
CA SER A 133 2.01 6.22 13.40
C SER A 133 2.00 4.82 12.81
N VAL A 134 2.48 4.66 11.57
CA VAL A 134 2.54 3.34 10.90
C VAL A 134 3.48 2.40 11.64
N VAL A 135 4.65 2.87 12.06
CA VAL A 135 5.62 2.08 12.86
C VAL A 135 4.99 1.66 14.19
N TYR A 136 4.27 2.57 14.84
CA TYR A 136 3.56 2.27 16.09
C TYR A 136 2.47 1.20 15.88
N GLU A 137 1.64 1.33 14.85
CA GLU A 137 0.57 0.36 14.53
C GLU A 137 1.15 -1.03 14.25
N LEU A 138 2.18 -1.11 13.40
CA LEU A 138 2.85 -2.38 13.08
C LEU A 138 3.51 -2.99 14.31
N GLY A 139 4.17 -2.18 15.13
CA GLY A 139 4.78 -2.62 16.39
C GLY A 139 3.74 -3.10 17.40
N ALA A 140 2.64 -2.37 17.56
CA ALA A 140 1.55 -2.75 18.45
C ALA A 140 0.90 -4.08 18.03
N GLY A 141 0.75 -4.33 16.72
CA GLY A 141 0.28 -5.61 16.18
C GLY A 141 1.16 -6.78 16.64
N ILE A 142 2.48 -6.66 16.49
CA ILE A 142 3.43 -7.71 16.92
C ILE A 142 3.35 -7.94 18.43
N VAL A 143 3.21 -6.89 19.21
CA VAL A 143 3.08 -7.00 20.69
C VAL A 143 1.78 -7.69 21.09
N GLN A 144 0.68 -7.44 20.37
CA GLN A 144 -0.63 -8.07 20.64
C GLN A 144 -0.63 -9.56 20.33
N GLU A 145 0.13 -10.02 19.35
CA GLU A 145 0.29 -11.45 19.04
C GLU A 145 1.00 -12.24 20.15
N LYS A 146 1.61 -11.54 21.13
CA LYS A 146 2.35 -12.11 22.27
C LYS A 146 3.46 -13.10 21.88
N ASP A 147 3.90 -13.05 20.64
CA ASP A 147 4.97 -13.89 20.15
C ASP A 147 6.34 -13.31 20.52
N ARG A 148 6.96 -13.92 21.53
CA ARG A 148 8.26 -13.48 22.06
C ARG A 148 9.36 -13.50 20.99
N ILE A 149 9.28 -14.40 20.02
CA ILE A 149 10.31 -14.53 18.99
C ILE A 149 10.19 -13.36 18.01
N SER A 150 8.97 -13.02 17.56
CA SER A 150 8.73 -11.87 16.69
C SER A 150 9.13 -10.55 17.36
N LEU A 151 8.88 -10.43 18.66
CA LEU A 151 9.32 -9.26 19.44
C LEU A 151 10.85 -9.14 19.51
N LEU A 152 11.56 -10.26 19.71
CA LEU A 152 13.03 -10.28 19.72
C LEU A 152 13.61 -9.95 18.34
N ILE A 153 13.01 -10.46 17.26
CA ILE A 153 13.41 -10.14 15.89
C ILE A 153 13.22 -8.64 15.62
N MET A 154 12.08 -8.07 16.00
CA MET A 154 11.80 -6.65 15.85
C MET A 154 12.81 -5.79 16.61
N ALA A 155 13.08 -6.10 17.89
CA ALA A 155 14.07 -5.39 18.70
C ALA A 155 15.49 -5.54 18.14
N GLY A 156 15.86 -6.74 17.69
CA GLY A 156 17.15 -7.01 17.04
C GLY A 156 17.34 -6.26 15.72
N ALA A 157 16.31 -6.21 14.89
CA ALA A 157 16.33 -5.47 13.63
C ALA A 157 16.48 -3.95 13.88
N PHE A 158 15.75 -3.42 14.86
CA PHE A 158 15.86 -2.03 15.26
C PHE A 158 17.26 -1.68 15.79
N ALA A 159 17.80 -2.49 16.70
CA ALA A 159 19.16 -2.31 17.22
C ALA A 159 20.21 -2.44 16.12
N GLY A 160 20.05 -3.40 15.21
CA GLY A 160 20.96 -3.60 14.06
C GLY A 160 20.99 -2.39 13.13
N SER A 161 19.85 -1.78 12.89
CA SER A 161 19.75 -0.59 12.04
C SER A 161 20.25 0.69 12.76
N CYS A 162 19.80 0.93 14.01
CA CYS A 162 20.09 2.19 14.71
C CYS A 162 21.46 2.23 15.39
N ILE A 163 21.93 1.11 15.96
CA ILE A 163 23.17 1.08 16.75
C ILE A 163 24.34 0.63 15.88
N PHE A 164 24.16 -0.42 15.09
CA PHE A 164 25.24 -1.00 14.29
C PHE A 164 25.33 -0.45 12.87
N ASN A 165 24.41 0.46 12.46
CA ASN A 165 24.34 1.02 11.11
C ASN A 165 24.38 -0.04 10.00
N ILE A 166 23.83 -1.23 10.26
CA ILE A 166 23.75 -2.31 9.28
C ILE A 166 22.78 -1.88 8.17
N ASN A 167 23.17 -2.08 6.92
CA ASN A 167 22.31 -1.80 5.78
C ASN A 167 20.99 -2.58 5.91
N VAL A 168 19.87 -1.86 5.81
CA VAL A 168 18.52 -2.38 5.98
C VAL A 168 18.23 -3.59 5.08
N VAL A 169 18.84 -3.65 3.89
CA VAL A 169 18.70 -4.79 2.96
C VAL A 169 19.14 -6.10 3.59
N TYR A 170 20.28 -6.11 4.31
CA TYR A 170 20.75 -7.32 4.99
C TYR A 170 19.83 -7.72 6.15
N ILE A 171 19.28 -6.73 6.86
CA ILE A 171 18.32 -6.98 7.96
C ILE A 171 17.05 -7.63 7.39
N ILE A 172 16.51 -7.12 6.28
CA ILE A 172 15.32 -7.67 5.62
C ILE A 172 15.57 -9.12 5.19
N ILE A 173 16.71 -9.40 4.54
CA ILE A 173 17.06 -10.75 4.11
C ILE A 173 17.20 -11.69 5.31
N ALA A 174 17.88 -11.27 6.37
CA ALA A 174 18.05 -12.07 7.59
C ALA A 174 16.70 -12.37 8.27
N CYS A 175 15.85 -11.35 8.44
CA CYS A 175 14.52 -11.54 9.02
C CYS A 175 13.64 -12.44 8.13
N GLY A 176 13.72 -12.31 6.81
CA GLY A 176 13.02 -13.16 5.87
C GLY A 176 13.47 -14.63 5.97
N MET A 177 14.78 -14.89 6.04
CA MET A 177 15.31 -16.25 6.24
C MET A 177 14.84 -16.85 7.57
N ILE A 178 14.87 -16.09 8.66
CA ILE A 178 14.38 -16.54 9.96
C ILE A 178 12.89 -16.90 9.89
N GLY A 179 12.08 -16.06 9.22
CA GLY A 179 10.64 -16.30 9.01
C GLY A 179 10.39 -17.61 8.23
N VAL A 180 11.12 -17.83 7.13
CA VAL A 180 11.01 -19.06 6.33
C VAL A 180 11.38 -20.29 7.15
N ILE A 181 12.53 -20.25 7.85
CA ILE A 181 12.98 -21.38 8.70
C ILE A 181 11.93 -21.69 9.76
N ARG A 182 11.38 -20.68 10.40
CA ARG A 182 10.36 -20.83 11.43
C ARG A 182 9.09 -21.47 10.88
N THR A 183 8.63 -21.05 9.71
CA THR A 183 7.45 -21.62 9.04
C THR A 183 7.66 -23.10 8.72
N PHE A 184 8.85 -23.48 8.22
CA PHE A 184 9.17 -24.88 7.96
C PHE A 184 9.24 -25.74 9.24
N LEU A 185 9.80 -25.19 10.32
CA LEU A 185 9.88 -25.90 11.61
C LEU A 185 8.51 -26.06 12.26
N SER A 186 7.65 -25.05 12.18
CA SER A 186 6.27 -25.09 12.68
C SER A 186 5.42 -26.13 11.95
N LYS A 187 5.58 -26.25 10.62
CA LYS A 187 4.85 -27.23 9.80
C LYS A 187 5.25 -28.68 10.13
N LYS A 188 6.49 -28.89 10.57
CA LYS A 188 7.01 -30.20 10.96
C LYS A 188 6.62 -30.62 12.38
N GLY A 189 6.22 -29.67 13.25
CA GLY A 189 5.78 -29.90 14.62
C GLY A 189 4.27 -30.12 14.77
N GLY A 190 3.47 -29.83 13.74
CA GLY A 190 2.01 -30.01 13.73
C GLY A 190 1.52 -31.40 13.25
N GLU A 191 2.42 -32.31 12.93
CA GLU A 191 2.13 -33.72 12.49
C GLU A 191 2.43 -34.75 13.58
N LYS A 192 2.27 -34.38 14.86
CA LYS A 192 2.34 -35.34 15.95
C LYS A 192 1.12 -35.26 16.85
#